data_602e5ab00fd02764b99bd52d7e5f0ad6
#
_entry.id   602e5ab00fd02764b99bd52d7e5f0ad6
#
_cell.length_a   1.000
_cell.length_b   1.000
_cell.length_c   1.000
_cell.angle_alpha   90.00
_cell.angle_beta   90.00
_cell.angle_gamma   90.00
#
_symmetry.space_group_name_H-M   'P 1'
#
loop_
_entity.id
_entity.type
_entity.pdbx_description
1 polymer ?
#
loop_
_entity_poly.entity_id
_entity_poly.type
_entity_poly.pdbx_seq_one_letter_code
_entity_poly.pdbx_strand_id
1 'polypeptide(L)'
;TASQKDKLARFAGFTEQFLSADKVVIANPMYNLMIPAELKSWVDTVNVAGKTFKYTAEGPVGLANGKKVLHLQANGGVYGAQDPATIYMSAIFNFIGSDFRQIAVEGHAYDPEKTEKLLAEFINKVDLEAQTF
;
A
#
# COMPACT_ATOMS: atom_id res chain seq x y z
N THR A 1 -23.90 -20.26 -6.45
CA THR A 1 -23.43 -21.54 -5.88
C THR A 1 -22.84 -21.31 -4.49
N ALA A 2 -22.70 -22.37 -3.65
CA ALA A 2 -22.05 -22.27 -2.35
C ALA A 2 -20.61 -21.75 -2.47
N SER A 3 -19.84 -22.21 -3.46
CA SER A 3 -18.48 -21.76 -3.75
C SER A 3 -18.40 -20.26 -4.08
N GLN A 4 -19.37 -19.71 -4.80
CA GLN A 4 -19.42 -18.28 -5.09
C GLN A 4 -19.70 -17.45 -3.83
N LYS A 5 -20.60 -17.92 -2.97
CA LYS A 5 -20.90 -17.26 -1.69
C LYS A 5 -19.67 -17.23 -0.78
N ASP A 6 -18.93 -18.34 -0.71
CA ASP A 6 -17.70 -18.44 0.08
C ASP A 6 -16.61 -17.47 -0.42
N LYS A 7 -16.41 -17.39 -1.74
CA LYS A 7 -15.47 -16.41 -2.33
C LYS A 7 -15.87 -14.97 -2.02
N LEU A 8 -17.15 -14.62 -2.12
CA LEU A 8 -17.66 -13.30 -1.78
C LEU A 8 -17.49 -12.98 -0.29
N ALA A 9 -17.74 -13.94 0.59
CA ALA A 9 -17.54 -13.78 2.03
C ALA A 9 -16.06 -13.52 2.37
N ARG A 10 -15.12 -14.25 1.74
CA ARG A 10 -13.68 -14.01 1.91
C ARG A 10 -13.26 -12.64 1.41
N PHE A 11 -13.75 -12.21 0.25
CA PHE A 11 -13.51 -10.87 -0.29
C PHE A 11 -14.01 -9.80 0.68
N ALA A 12 -15.25 -9.90 1.15
CA ALA A 12 -15.83 -8.98 2.12
C ALA A 12 -15.03 -8.95 3.42
N GLY A 13 -14.49 -10.09 3.86
CA GLY A 13 -13.65 -10.20 5.05
C GLY A 13 -12.39 -9.32 4.99
N PHE A 14 -11.71 -9.24 3.84
CA PHE A 14 -10.56 -8.36 3.67
C PHE A 14 -10.97 -6.88 3.70
N THR A 15 -12.09 -6.54 3.08
CA THR A 15 -12.64 -5.18 3.14
C THR A 15 -12.93 -4.76 4.59
N GLU A 16 -13.60 -5.61 5.36
CA GLU A 16 -13.94 -5.33 6.75
C GLU A 16 -12.69 -5.29 7.65
N GLN A 17 -11.69 -6.13 7.40
CA GLN A 17 -10.40 -6.08 8.08
C GLN A 17 -9.72 -4.73 7.89
N PHE A 18 -9.66 -4.24 6.65
CA PHE A 18 -9.12 -2.90 6.35
C PHE A 18 -9.93 -1.81 7.06
N LEU A 19 -11.26 -1.88 7.01
CA LEU A 19 -12.14 -0.88 7.61
C LEU A 19 -12.03 -0.85 9.14
N SER A 20 -11.73 -1.96 9.79
CA SER A 20 -11.58 -2.06 11.25
C SER A 20 -10.25 -1.52 11.77
N ALA A 21 -9.22 -1.41 10.91
CA ALA A 21 -7.89 -0.91 11.30
C ALA A 21 -7.81 0.62 11.19
N ASP A 22 -7.20 1.28 12.16
CA ASP A 22 -6.87 2.70 12.09
C ASP A 22 -5.57 2.94 11.33
N LYS A 23 -4.63 2.01 11.45
CA LYS A 23 -3.30 2.04 10.85
C LYS A 23 -3.04 0.75 10.08
N VAL A 24 -2.52 0.86 8.87
CA VAL A 24 -2.17 -0.26 8.01
C VAL A 24 -0.73 -0.10 7.55
N VAL A 25 0.08 -1.13 7.76
CA VAL A 25 1.44 -1.20 7.24
C VAL A 25 1.50 -2.26 6.15
N ILE A 26 1.98 -1.87 4.98
CA ILE A 26 2.14 -2.73 3.82
C ILE A 26 3.64 -2.81 3.51
N ALA A 27 4.20 -4.01 3.51
CA ALA A 27 5.60 -4.23 3.17
C ALA A 27 5.73 -5.22 2.02
N ASN A 28 6.40 -4.82 0.93
CA ASN A 28 6.58 -5.66 -0.24
C ASN A 28 7.86 -5.33 -1.03
N PRO A 29 8.40 -6.29 -1.76
CA PRO A 29 9.36 -5.99 -2.83
C PRO A 29 8.64 -5.43 -4.06
N MET A 30 9.37 -4.67 -4.89
CA MET A 30 8.93 -4.34 -6.23
C MET A 30 9.33 -5.45 -7.21
N TYR A 31 8.36 -5.99 -7.95
CA TYR A 31 8.57 -6.98 -9.01
C TYR A 31 8.15 -6.42 -10.36
N ASN A 32 9.08 -6.39 -11.34
CA ASN A 32 8.80 -5.90 -12.69
C ASN A 32 8.11 -4.52 -12.69
N LEU A 33 8.64 -3.59 -11.90
CA LEU A 33 8.14 -2.22 -11.73
C LEU A 33 6.75 -2.13 -11.06
N MET A 34 6.25 -3.20 -10.46
CA MET A 34 4.92 -3.23 -9.83
C MET A 34 4.96 -3.94 -8.48
N ILE A 35 3.87 -3.79 -7.71
CA ILE A 35 3.63 -4.56 -6.49
C ILE A 35 3.38 -6.04 -6.83
N PRO A 36 3.63 -6.99 -5.91
CA PRO A 36 3.28 -8.40 -6.10
C PRO A 36 1.81 -8.61 -6.45
N ALA A 37 1.51 -9.64 -7.24
CA ALA A 37 0.15 -9.93 -7.72
C ALA A 37 -0.83 -10.19 -6.56
N GLU A 38 -0.37 -10.83 -5.50
CA GLU A 38 -1.15 -11.09 -4.29
C GLU A 38 -1.53 -9.79 -3.59
N LEU A 39 -0.59 -8.84 -3.49
CA LEU A 39 -0.86 -7.52 -2.93
C LEU A 39 -1.85 -6.75 -3.81
N LYS A 40 -1.70 -6.80 -5.13
CA LYS A 40 -2.66 -6.19 -6.06
C LYS A 40 -4.06 -6.77 -5.85
N SER A 41 -4.17 -8.09 -5.71
CA SER A 41 -5.44 -8.76 -5.43
C SER A 41 -6.06 -8.29 -4.11
N TRP A 42 -5.25 -8.12 -3.07
CA TRP A 42 -5.72 -7.57 -1.80
C TRP A 42 -6.17 -6.11 -1.94
N VAL A 43 -5.41 -5.25 -2.62
CA VAL A 43 -5.79 -3.85 -2.89
C VAL A 43 -7.16 -3.79 -3.57
N ASP A 44 -7.46 -4.69 -4.52
CA ASP A 44 -8.76 -4.77 -5.17
C ASP A 44 -9.90 -5.14 -4.21
N THR A 45 -9.63 -5.89 -3.14
CA THR A 45 -10.63 -6.17 -2.10
C THR A 45 -10.88 -5.00 -1.15
N VAL A 46 -9.94 -4.06 -1.07
CA VAL A 46 -10.04 -2.87 -0.22
C VAL A 46 -10.80 -1.74 -0.95
N ASN A 47 -10.69 -1.67 -2.27
CA ASN A 47 -11.30 -0.61 -3.07
C ASN A 47 -12.72 -0.98 -3.50
N VAL A 48 -13.70 -0.79 -2.60
CA VAL A 48 -15.09 -1.22 -2.78
C VAL A 48 -16.04 -0.03 -2.73
N ALA A 49 -16.80 0.17 -3.82
CA ALA A 49 -17.82 1.22 -3.90
C ALA A 49 -18.89 1.04 -2.81
N GLY A 50 -19.23 2.13 -2.14
CA GLY A 50 -20.15 2.13 -0.98
C GLY A 50 -19.51 1.72 0.34
N LYS A 51 -18.23 1.30 0.34
CA LYS A 51 -17.46 0.93 1.55
C LYS A 51 -16.27 1.88 1.78
N THR A 52 -15.32 1.91 0.88
CA THR A 52 -14.11 2.73 1.00
C THR A 52 -14.10 3.97 0.10
N PHE A 53 -15.02 4.04 -0.85
CA PHE A 53 -15.30 5.23 -1.65
C PHE A 53 -16.74 5.22 -2.15
N LYS A 54 -17.24 6.35 -2.65
CA LYS A 54 -18.56 6.46 -3.31
C LYS A 54 -18.49 7.42 -4.48
N TYR A 55 -19.39 7.25 -5.44
CA TYR A 55 -19.61 8.22 -6.52
C TYR A 55 -20.64 9.27 -6.09
N THR A 56 -20.37 10.52 -6.41
CA THR A 56 -21.29 11.66 -6.24
C THR A 56 -21.46 12.39 -7.57
N ALA A 57 -22.36 13.35 -7.63
CA ALA A 57 -22.56 14.18 -8.83
C ALA A 57 -21.28 14.99 -9.18
N GLU A 58 -20.46 15.32 -8.18
CA GLU A 58 -19.21 16.08 -8.31
C GLU A 58 -17.99 15.18 -8.55
N GLY A 59 -18.18 13.85 -8.53
CA GLY A 59 -17.11 12.86 -8.73
C GLY A 59 -16.97 11.86 -7.58
N PRO A 60 -15.92 11.04 -7.59
CA PRO A 60 -15.67 10.06 -6.54
C PRO A 60 -15.21 10.74 -5.24
N VAL A 61 -15.66 10.21 -4.11
CA VAL A 61 -15.28 10.66 -2.76
C VAL A 61 -14.79 9.46 -1.96
N GLY A 62 -13.60 9.58 -1.36
CA GLY A 62 -13.04 8.58 -0.44
C GLY A 62 -13.78 8.55 0.89
N LEU A 63 -13.95 7.35 1.44
CA LEU A 63 -14.64 7.10 2.70
C LEU A 63 -13.70 6.56 3.80
N ALA A 64 -12.42 6.30 3.47
CA ALA A 64 -11.43 5.81 4.41
C ALA A 64 -10.64 6.94 5.11
N ASN A 65 -11.30 8.09 5.30
CA ASN A 65 -10.70 9.26 5.95
C ASN A 65 -10.25 8.94 7.38
N GLY A 66 -9.06 9.43 7.74
CA GLY A 66 -8.46 9.20 9.05
C GLY A 66 -7.68 7.89 9.18
N LYS A 67 -7.78 6.98 8.20
CA LYS A 67 -6.92 5.80 8.16
C LYS A 67 -5.53 6.16 7.67
N LYS A 68 -4.52 5.69 8.38
CA LYS A 68 -3.12 5.87 8.00
C LYS A 68 -2.61 4.62 7.30
N VAL A 69 -1.96 4.79 6.15
CA VAL A 69 -1.38 3.69 5.39
C VAL A 69 0.10 3.97 5.16
N LEU A 70 0.96 3.14 5.73
CA LEU A 70 2.41 3.19 5.53
C LEU A 70 2.83 2.07 4.58
N HIS A 71 3.38 2.44 3.44
CA HIS A 71 3.91 1.52 2.44
C HIS A 71 5.42 1.45 2.53
N LEU A 72 5.95 0.28 2.85
CA LEU A 72 7.38 -0.04 2.90
C LEU A 72 7.75 -0.87 1.66
N GLN A 73 8.64 -0.37 0.81
CA GLN A 73 8.98 -1.05 -0.44
C GLN A 73 10.49 -1.25 -0.60
N ALA A 74 10.88 -2.40 -1.12
CA ALA A 74 12.25 -2.68 -1.51
C ALA A 74 12.39 -2.68 -3.04
N ASN A 75 13.23 -1.78 -3.55
CA ASN A 75 13.52 -1.60 -4.97
C ASN A 75 14.98 -1.95 -5.28
N GLY A 76 15.23 -2.86 -6.21
CA GLY A 76 16.58 -3.16 -6.67
C GLY A 76 17.26 -1.97 -7.34
N GLY A 77 16.49 -1.18 -8.09
CA GLY A 77 16.93 0.07 -8.73
C GLY A 77 16.68 1.32 -7.88
N VAL A 78 17.10 2.47 -8.40
CA VAL A 78 16.88 3.79 -7.78
C VAL A 78 15.87 4.57 -8.63
N TYR A 79 14.74 4.94 -8.06
CA TYR A 79 13.63 5.58 -8.77
C TYR A 79 13.18 6.91 -8.13
N GLY A 80 13.59 7.18 -6.89
CA GLY A 80 13.23 8.40 -6.17
C GLY A 80 11.71 8.55 -5.97
N ALA A 81 11.04 7.45 -5.62
CA ALA A 81 9.58 7.37 -5.47
C ALA A 81 8.79 7.66 -6.78
N GLN A 82 9.41 7.53 -7.95
CA GLN A 82 8.79 7.68 -9.26
C GLN A 82 8.58 6.34 -9.98
N ASP A 83 8.76 5.23 -9.28
CA ASP A 83 8.44 3.92 -9.83
C ASP A 83 6.92 3.71 -9.95
N PRO A 84 6.46 2.90 -10.93
CA PRO A 84 5.04 2.67 -11.16
C PRO A 84 4.30 2.07 -9.96
N ALA A 85 4.96 1.22 -9.14
CA ALA A 85 4.35 0.63 -7.96
C ALA A 85 4.02 1.70 -6.91
N THR A 86 4.96 2.62 -6.64
CA THR A 86 4.77 3.77 -5.74
C THR A 86 3.64 4.67 -6.22
N ILE A 87 3.66 5.03 -7.50
CA ILE A 87 2.62 5.89 -8.10
C ILE A 87 1.26 5.23 -7.99
N TYR A 88 1.15 3.93 -8.30
CA TYR A 88 -0.08 3.17 -8.17
C TYR A 88 -0.60 3.14 -6.73
N MET A 89 0.25 2.78 -5.76
CA MET A 89 -0.16 2.67 -4.36
C MET A 89 -0.60 4.03 -3.80
N SER A 90 0.13 5.09 -4.09
CA SER A 90 -0.24 6.45 -3.71
C SER A 90 -1.58 6.86 -4.32
N ALA A 91 -1.77 6.62 -5.62
CA ALA A 91 -3.00 6.99 -6.31
C ALA A 91 -4.23 6.28 -5.71
N ILE A 92 -4.13 4.96 -5.46
CA ILE A 92 -5.28 4.17 -5.01
C ILE A 92 -5.66 4.44 -3.55
N PHE A 93 -4.68 4.62 -2.64
CA PHE A 93 -4.97 4.93 -1.24
C PHE A 93 -5.42 6.37 -1.03
N ASN A 94 -4.89 7.33 -1.80
CA ASN A 94 -5.41 8.70 -1.81
C ASN A 94 -6.83 8.76 -2.40
N PHE A 95 -7.13 7.95 -3.42
CA PHE A 95 -8.48 7.86 -4.00
C PHE A 95 -9.53 7.45 -2.96
N ILE A 96 -9.23 6.53 -2.05
CA ILE A 96 -10.15 6.15 -0.97
C ILE A 96 -10.10 7.08 0.24
N GLY A 97 -9.24 8.12 0.24
CA GLY A 97 -9.16 9.14 1.26
C GLY A 97 -8.26 8.83 2.45
N SER A 98 -7.36 7.84 2.34
CA SER A 98 -6.41 7.51 3.41
C SER A 98 -5.22 8.49 3.43
N ASP A 99 -4.62 8.71 4.62
CA ASP A 99 -3.30 9.34 4.78
C ASP A 99 -2.22 8.33 4.37
N PHE A 100 -1.79 8.41 3.12
CA PHE A 100 -0.81 7.48 2.55
C PHE A 100 0.60 8.04 2.65
N ARG A 101 1.51 7.23 3.19
CA ARG A 101 2.93 7.52 3.28
C ARG A 101 3.74 6.35 2.76
N GLN A 102 4.94 6.64 2.23
CA GLN A 102 5.84 5.63 1.72
C GLN A 102 7.28 5.85 2.13
N ILE A 103 7.96 4.74 2.41
CA ILE A 103 9.40 4.68 2.58
C ILE A 103 9.92 3.51 1.74
N ALA A 104 10.92 3.76 0.90
CA ALA A 104 11.55 2.72 0.10
C ALA A 104 13.04 2.58 0.43
N VAL A 105 13.54 1.34 0.41
CA VAL A 105 14.97 1.07 0.25
C VAL A 105 15.24 0.83 -1.24
N GLU A 106 16.14 1.61 -1.82
CA GLU A 106 16.42 1.61 -3.26
C GLU A 106 17.89 1.34 -3.55
N GLY A 107 18.17 0.73 -4.70
CA GLY A 107 19.51 0.55 -5.23
C GLY A 107 20.30 -0.60 -4.61
N HIS A 108 19.72 -1.43 -3.76
CA HIS A 108 20.42 -2.53 -3.10
C HIS A 108 20.94 -3.60 -4.07
N ALA A 109 20.42 -3.66 -5.30
CA ALA A 109 20.89 -4.58 -6.32
C ALA A 109 22.16 -4.09 -7.07
N TYR A 110 22.50 -2.81 -6.97
CA TYR A 110 23.63 -2.25 -7.73
C TYR A 110 24.98 -2.44 -7.02
N ASP A 111 24.99 -2.43 -5.69
CA ASP A 111 26.22 -2.47 -4.92
C ASP A 111 25.99 -3.23 -3.61
N PRO A 112 26.36 -4.52 -3.57
CA PRO A 112 26.19 -5.35 -2.36
C PRO A 112 26.92 -4.81 -1.14
N GLU A 113 28.05 -4.11 -1.32
CA GLU A 113 28.82 -3.55 -0.21
C GLU A 113 28.11 -2.38 0.48
N LYS A 114 27.22 -1.71 -0.24
CA LYS A 114 26.40 -0.61 0.30
C LYS A 114 25.06 -1.07 0.88
N THR A 115 24.68 -2.33 0.67
CA THR A 115 23.38 -2.84 1.08
C THR A 115 23.12 -2.68 2.57
N GLU A 116 24.09 -3.01 3.43
CA GLU A 116 23.95 -2.86 4.89
C GLU A 116 23.68 -1.40 5.29
N LYS A 117 24.41 -0.46 4.69
CA LYS A 117 24.21 0.98 4.93
C LYS A 117 22.83 1.44 4.48
N LEU A 118 22.38 1.03 3.28
CA LEU A 118 21.06 1.37 2.76
C LEU A 118 19.94 0.82 3.65
N LEU A 119 20.09 -0.40 4.15
CA LEU A 119 19.14 -0.99 5.08
C LEU A 119 19.12 -0.27 6.43
N ALA A 120 20.27 0.09 6.98
CA ALA A 120 20.34 0.86 8.21
C ALA A 120 19.68 2.24 8.08
N GLU A 121 19.91 2.94 6.97
CA GLU A 121 19.25 4.22 6.66
C GLU A 121 17.74 4.05 6.50
N PHE A 122 17.30 2.99 5.85
CA PHE A 122 15.88 2.65 5.70
C PHE A 122 15.22 2.39 7.07
N ILE A 123 15.84 1.56 7.92
CA ILE A 123 15.34 1.26 9.27
C ILE A 123 15.22 2.55 10.09
N ASN A 124 16.24 3.41 10.07
CA ASN A 124 16.18 4.70 10.77
C ASN A 124 15.01 5.58 10.28
N LYS A 125 14.72 5.61 8.98
CA LYS A 125 13.56 6.33 8.45
C LYS A 125 12.25 5.74 8.93
N VAL A 126 12.14 4.40 8.98
CA VAL A 126 10.96 3.70 9.49
C VAL A 126 10.76 3.99 10.98
N ASP A 127 11.82 3.97 11.78
CA ASP A 127 11.74 4.27 13.21
C ASP A 127 11.28 5.70 13.48
N LEU A 128 11.77 6.67 12.71
CA LEU A 128 11.31 8.07 12.80
C LEU A 128 9.85 8.21 12.40
N GLU A 129 9.42 7.56 11.31
CA GLU A 129 8.04 7.57 10.86
C GLU A 129 7.10 6.93 11.91
N ALA A 130 7.52 5.83 12.53
CA ALA A 130 6.73 5.12 13.53
C ALA A 130 6.36 6.00 14.75
N GLN A 131 7.16 7.04 15.05
CA GLN A 131 6.90 7.95 16.16
C GLN A 131 5.68 8.87 15.91
N THR A 132 5.34 9.10 14.64
CA THR A 132 4.25 10.02 14.24
C THR A 132 3.14 9.33 13.45
N PHE A 133 3.36 8.08 13.07
CA PHE A 133 2.41 7.27 12.32
C PHE A 133 1.18 6.82 13.11
#